data_96885d097362767b989ce34ace331826
#
_entry.id   96885d097362767b989ce34ace331826
#
_cell.length_a   1.000
_cell.length_b   1.000
_cell.length_c   1.000
_cell.angle_alpha   90.00
_cell.angle_beta   90.00
_cell.angle_gamma   90.00
#
_symmetry.space_group_name_H-M   'P 1'
#
loop_
_entity.id
_entity.type
_entity.pdbx_description
1 polymer ?
#
loop_
_entity_poly.entity_id
_entity_poly.type
_entity_poly.pdbx_seq_one_letter_code
_entity_poly.pdbx_strand_id
1 'polypeptide(L)'
;MQKPRAKVDEPHARRLEALWGGDFGDAYTDRNAEAANRRLPFWKGLLSAYPARRILEVGCNLGANLRWIADLTAPRDVYGIDVNEKALGELRHTVPSVNALWGLARELPFRDRYFDMTFTMGVLIHQPPDLLPLVMAEIVRCSRRWVLCGEYYAETMTEVPYRGHSGALFKRDFGGLYKTLFPELKLVKKGFLSRKAGWDDVTTWLFEKPSG
;
A
#
# COMPACT_ATOMS: atom_id res chain seq x y z
N MET A 1 4.49 16.61 -23.44
CA MET A 1 5.37 15.48 -23.84
C MET A 1 5.01 14.29 -22.95
N GLN A 2 4.44 13.22 -23.52
CA GLN A 2 4.21 11.97 -22.79
C GLN A 2 5.59 11.33 -22.49
N LYS A 3 5.90 11.11 -21.21
CA LYS A 3 7.07 10.31 -20.84
C LYS A 3 6.88 8.90 -21.41
N PRO A 4 7.94 8.26 -21.96
CA PRO A 4 7.83 6.90 -22.48
C PRO A 4 7.39 5.98 -21.34
N ARG A 5 6.26 5.26 -21.54
CA ARG A 5 5.85 4.18 -20.64
C ARG A 5 6.97 3.13 -20.67
N ALA A 6 7.57 2.85 -19.52
CA ALA A 6 8.47 1.73 -19.38
C ALA A 6 7.76 0.47 -19.90
N LYS A 7 8.46 -0.38 -20.66
CA LYS A 7 7.93 -1.68 -21.05
C LYS A 7 7.83 -2.52 -19.78
N VAL A 8 6.61 -2.78 -19.34
CA VAL A 8 6.34 -3.68 -18.22
C VAL A 8 6.45 -5.11 -18.74
N ASP A 9 7.14 -5.98 -18.00
CA ASP A 9 7.10 -7.43 -18.23
C ASP A 9 5.74 -7.98 -17.78
N GLU A 10 4.77 -7.89 -18.68
CA GLU A 10 3.39 -8.35 -18.46
C GLU A 10 3.30 -9.80 -17.92
N PRO A 11 4.08 -10.79 -18.41
CA PRO A 11 4.09 -12.13 -17.83
C PRO A 11 4.51 -12.17 -16.37
N HIS A 12 5.51 -11.39 -15.96
CA HIS A 12 5.98 -11.34 -14.57
C HIS A 12 4.94 -10.65 -13.66
N ALA A 13 4.37 -9.54 -14.11
CA ALA A 13 3.29 -8.86 -13.39
C ALA A 13 2.09 -9.80 -13.15
N ARG A 14 1.59 -10.45 -14.20
CA ARG A 14 0.47 -11.39 -14.11
C ARG A 14 0.76 -12.59 -13.22
N ARG A 15 1.99 -13.09 -13.24
CA ARG A 15 2.41 -14.19 -12.35
C ARG A 15 2.28 -13.80 -10.88
N LEU A 16 2.72 -12.60 -10.49
CA LEU A 16 2.62 -12.14 -9.10
C LEU A 16 1.18 -11.78 -8.72
N GLU A 17 0.42 -11.17 -9.62
CA GLU A 17 -1.01 -10.92 -9.42
C GLU A 17 -1.77 -12.24 -9.18
N ALA A 18 -1.51 -13.26 -10.00
CA ALA A 18 -2.10 -14.59 -9.81
C ALA A 18 -1.63 -15.28 -8.52
N LEU A 19 -0.36 -15.11 -8.14
CA LEU A 19 0.19 -15.65 -6.88
C LEU A 19 -0.55 -15.06 -5.67
N TRP A 20 -0.70 -13.73 -5.63
CA TRP A 20 -1.37 -13.04 -4.52
C TRP A 20 -2.89 -13.17 -4.55
N GLY A 21 -3.51 -13.31 -5.73
CA GLY A 21 -4.95 -13.52 -5.89
C GLY A 21 -5.40 -14.97 -5.71
N GLY A 22 -4.47 -15.94 -5.64
CA GLY A 22 -4.76 -17.37 -5.52
C GLY A 22 -4.40 -17.96 -4.16
N ASP A 23 -4.17 -19.29 -4.11
CA ASP A 23 -3.95 -20.08 -2.89
C ASP A 23 -2.83 -19.54 -1.99
N PHE A 24 -1.77 -18.97 -2.55
CA PHE A 24 -0.69 -18.37 -1.77
C PHE A 24 -1.17 -17.15 -1.00
N GLY A 25 -1.93 -16.26 -1.66
CA GLY A 25 -2.54 -15.08 -1.05
C GLY A 25 -3.60 -15.47 -0.01
N ASP A 26 -4.38 -16.52 -0.27
CA ASP A 26 -5.36 -17.07 0.67
C ASP A 26 -4.68 -17.57 1.95
N ALA A 27 -3.61 -18.36 1.79
CA ALA A 27 -2.81 -18.83 2.92
C ALA A 27 -2.12 -17.68 3.68
N TYR A 28 -1.74 -16.61 2.99
CA TYR A 28 -1.24 -15.38 3.64
C TYR A 28 -2.34 -14.70 4.46
N THR A 29 -3.54 -14.59 3.91
CA THR A 29 -4.72 -14.04 4.58
C THR A 29 -5.03 -14.78 5.87
N ASP A 30 -5.08 -16.11 5.84
CA ASP A 30 -5.34 -16.95 7.02
C ASP A 30 -4.29 -16.73 8.14
N ARG A 31 -3.01 -16.63 7.78
CA ARG A 31 -1.92 -16.40 8.75
C ARG A 31 -1.98 -15.03 9.41
N ASN A 32 -2.58 -14.04 8.76
CA ASN A 32 -2.62 -12.66 9.24
C ASN A 32 -3.96 -12.29 9.91
N ALA A 33 -4.88 -13.22 10.05
CA ALA A 33 -6.21 -12.97 10.61
C ALA A 33 -6.17 -12.34 12.02
N GLU A 34 -5.14 -12.65 12.82
CA GLU A 34 -4.99 -12.15 14.20
C GLU A 34 -4.00 -10.95 14.33
N ALA A 35 -3.31 -10.56 13.25
CA ALA A 35 -2.11 -9.73 13.35
C ALA A 35 -2.35 -8.22 13.62
N ALA A 36 -3.58 -7.72 13.74
CA ALA A 36 -3.86 -6.29 13.55
C ALA A 36 -4.13 -5.45 14.81
N ASN A 37 -3.96 -5.99 16.03
CA ASN A 37 -4.62 -5.42 17.22
C ASN A 37 -3.98 -4.17 17.86
N ARG A 38 -2.85 -3.63 17.36
CA ARG A 38 -2.13 -2.52 18.03
C ARG A 38 -1.85 -1.31 17.15
N ARG A 39 -2.54 -1.16 16.01
CA ARG A 39 -2.22 -0.10 15.03
C ARG A 39 -2.94 1.24 15.28
N LEU A 40 -3.95 1.26 16.15
CA LEU A 40 -4.73 2.47 16.47
C LEU A 40 -3.87 3.68 16.89
N PRO A 41 -2.87 3.57 17.80
CA PRO A 41 -2.06 4.72 18.21
C PRO A 41 -1.31 5.38 17.05
N PHE A 42 -0.80 4.59 16.12
CA PHE A 42 -0.14 5.10 14.92
C PHE A 42 -1.10 5.92 14.06
N TRP A 43 -2.28 5.33 13.71
CA TRP A 43 -3.25 6.00 12.86
C TRP A 43 -3.85 7.24 13.51
N LYS A 44 -4.14 7.18 14.81
CA LYS A 44 -4.61 8.35 15.57
C LYS A 44 -3.60 9.49 15.53
N GLY A 45 -2.32 9.22 15.81
CA GLY A 45 -1.26 10.20 15.77
C GLY A 45 -1.02 10.75 14.35
N LEU A 46 -1.04 9.88 13.34
CA LEU A 46 -0.83 10.28 11.95
C LEU A 46 -1.95 11.20 11.46
N LEU A 47 -3.21 10.80 11.61
CA LEU A 47 -4.36 11.54 11.10
C LEU A 47 -4.62 12.83 11.88
N SER A 48 -4.22 12.92 13.15
CA SER A 48 -4.24 14.17 13.92
C SER A 48 -3.24 15.19 13.37
N ALA A 49 -2.02 14.73 12.99
CA ALA A 49 -0.97 15.59 12.48
C ALA A 49 -1.14 15.90 10.98
N TYR A 50 -1.69 14.97 10.22
CA TYR A 50 -1.86 15.03 8.77
C TYR A 50 -3.30 14.68 8.40
N PRO A 51 -4.24 15.60 8.58
CA PRO A 51 -5.67 15.33 8.37
C PRO A 51 -5.97 14.85 6.96
N ALA A 52 -6.72 13.76 6.87
CA ALA A 52 -7.22 13.19 5.63
C ALA A 52 -8.63 12.63 5.89
N ARG A 53 -9.57 12.91 5.00
CA ARG A 53 -10.94 12.43 5.10
C ARG A 53 -11.15 11.20 4.23
N ARG A 54 -10.89 11.34 2.93
CA ARG A 54 -11.01 10.22 1.99
C ARG A 54 -9.66 9.52 1.86
N ILE A 55 -9.63 8.23 2.23
CA ILE A 55 -8.37 7.48 2.37
C ILE A 55 -8.47 6.18 1.58
N LEU A 56 -7.40 5.84 0.85
CA LEU A 56 -7.25 4.57 0.13
C LEU A 56 -6.04 3.81 0.64
N GLU A 57 -6.24 2.55 1.02
CA GLU A 57 -5.18 1.54 1.15
C GLU A 57 -5.09 0.70 -0.10
N VAL A 58 -3.91 0.65 -0.72
CA VAL A 58 -3.60 -0.24 -1.85
C VAL A 58 -2.92 -1.48 -1.30
N GLY A 59 -3.48 -2.68 -1.59
CA GLY A 59 -3.10 -3.95 -1.00
C GLY A 59 -3.59 -4.07 0.45
N CYS A 60 -4.90 -3.89 0.65
CA CYS A 60 -5.48 -3.77 1.98
C CYS A 60 -5.64 -5.10 2.73
N ASN A 61 -5.57 -6.25 2.03
CA ASN A 61 -5.81 -7.58 2.57
C ASN A 61 -7.08 -7.59 3.47
N LEU A 62 -7.00 -8.09 4.70
CA LEU A 62 -8.07 -8.15 5.70
C LEU A 62 -8.44 -6.79 6.33
N GLY A 63 -7.89 -5.68 5.84
CA GLY A 63 -8.15 -4.35 6.38
C GLY A 63 -7.56 -4.10 7.77
N ALA A 64 -6.41 -4.68 8.06
CA ALA A 64 -5.71 -4.53 9.34
C ALA A 64 -5.45 -3.06 9.74
N ASN A 65 -5.35 -2.17 8.78
CA ASN A 65 -5.25 -0.72 8.98
C ASN A 65 -6.63 -0.06 8.88
N LEU A 66 -7.43 -0.47 7.90
CA LEU A 66 -8.71 0.19 7.56
C LEU A 66 -9.71 0.19 8.70
N ARG A 67 -9.74 -0.88 9.52
CA ARG A 67 -10.59 -0.93 10.73
C ARG A 67 -10.35 0.26 11.66
N TRP A 68 -9.06 0.59 11.91
CA TRP A 68 -8.69 1.69 12.79
C TRP A 68 -8.90 3.06 12.15
N ILE A 69 -8.71 3.15 10.84
CA ILE A 69 -8.98 4.38 10.08
C ILE A 69 -10.48 4.66 10.06
N ALA A 70 -11.31 3.62 9.89
CA ALA A 70 -12.77 3.74 9.92
C ALA A 70 -13.30 4.26 11.26
N ASP A 71 -12.66 3.87 12.38
CA ASP A 71 -12.99 4.38 13.71
C ASP A 71 -12.59 5.86 13.92
N LEU A 72 -11.64 6.36 13.15
CA LEU A 72 -11.07 7.71 13.28
C LEU A 72 -11.63 8.71 12.27
N THR A 73 -12.32 8.23 11.24
CA THR A 73 -12.84 9.05 10.12
C THR A 73 -14.30 8.68 9.82
N ALA A 74 -14.85 9.20 8.71
CA ALA A 74 -16.14 8.71 8.22
C ALA A 74 -15.92 7.41 7.44
N PRO A 75 -16.43 6.24 7.90
CA PRO A 75 -16.11 4.94 7.29
C PRO A 75 -16.42 4.88 5.78
N ARG A 76 -17.49 5.54 5.33
CA ARG A 76 -17.88 5.65 3.90
C ARG A 76 -16.83 6.31 3.00
N ASP A 77 -15.88 7.04 3.58
CA ASP A 77 -14.78 7.69 2.88
C ASP A 77 -13.46 6.87 2.98
N VAL A 78 -13.53 5.64 3.53
CA VAL A 78 -12.40 4.71 3.66
C VAL A 78 -12.52 3.61 2.62
N TYR A 79 -11.45 3.41 1.87
CA TYR A 79 -11.38 2.49 0.73
C TYR A 79 -10.19 1.54 0.87
N GLY A 80 -10.41 0.30 0.50
CA GLY A 80 -9.35 -0.69 0.33
C GLY A 80 -9.44 -1.36 -1.04
N ILE A 81 -8.30 -1.60 -1.66
CA ILE A 81 -8.21 -2.36 -2.91
C ILE A 81 -7.20 -3.49 -2.74
N ASP A 82 -7.55 -4.68 -3.21
CA ASP A 82 -6.68 -5.86 -3.18
C ASP A 82 -6.99 -6.77 -4.37
N VAL A 83 -6.04 -7.65 -4.73
CA VAL A 83 -6.24 -8.68 -5.76
C VAL A 83 -6.83 -9.97 -5.18
N ASN A 84 -6.81 -10.14 -3.85
CA ASN A 84 -7.26 -11.35 -3.17
C ASN A 84 -8.73 -11.23 -2.75
N GLU A 85 -9.60 -11.97 -3.44
CA GLU A 85 -11.06 -11.94 -3.18
C GLU A 85 -11.45 -12.53 -1.83
N LYS A 86 -10.71 -13.53 -1.32
CA LYS A 86 -10.96 -14.09 0.02
C LYS A 86 -10.71 -13.03 1.09
N ALA A 87 -9.58 -12.33 1.00
CA ALA A 87 -9.26 -11.24 1.93
C ALA A 87 -10.31 -10.12 1.90
N LEU A 88 -10.76 -9.73 0.71
CA LEU A 88 -11.83 -8.74 0.55
C LEU A 88 -13.17 -9.23 1.09
N GLY A 89 -13.49 -10.52 0.94
CA GLY A 89 -14.67 -11.13 1.53
C GLY A 89 -14.67 -11.02 3.06
N GLU A 90 -13.55 -11.36 3.69
CA GLU A 90 -13.35 -11.21 5.13
C GLU A 90 -13.40 -9.74 5.58
N LEU A 91 -12.79 -8.83 4.82
CA LEU A 91 -12.87 -7.39 5.12
C LEU A 91 -14.31 -6.88 5.07
N ARG A 92 -15.08 -7.23 4.05
CA ARG A 92 -16.51 -6.86 3.94
C ARG A 92 -17.35 -7.41 5.09
N HIS A 93 -16.99 -8.58 5.60
CA HIS A 93 -17.66 -9.19 6.75
C HIS A 93 -17.28 -8.49 8.08
N THR A 94 -15.99 -8.24 8.30
CA THR A 94 -15.47 -7.72 9.58
C THR A 94 -15.57 -6.21 9.73
N VAL A 95 -15.52 -5.46 8.63
CA VAL A 95 -15.62 -3.98 8.60
C VAL A 95 -16.57 -3.55 7.45
N PRO A 96 -17.87 -3.86 7.54
CA PRO A 96 -18.82 -3.68 6.44
C PRO A 96 -19.03 -2.22 6.00
N SER A 97 -18.58 -1.27 6.79
CA SER A 97 -18.67 0.16 6.52
C SER A 97 -17.58 0.71 5.59
N VAL A 98 -16.55 -0.10 5.30
CA VAL A 98 -15.42 0.26 4.42
C VAL A 98 -15.71 -0.18 2.98
N ASN A 99 -15.27 0.62 2.01
CA ASN A 99 -15.40 0.27 0.59
C ASN A 99 -14.26 -0.67 0.18
N ALA A 100 -14.53 -1.97 0.15
CA ALA A 100 -13.56 -3.00 -0.24
C ALA A 100 -13.77 -3.40 -1.70
N LEU A 101 -12.76 -3.14 -2.56
CA LEU A 101 -12.82 -3.37 -4.01
C LEU A 101 -11.72 -4.33 -4.46
N TRP A 102 -12.05 -5.17 -5.42
CA TRP A 102 -11.05 -5.92 -6.15
C TRP A 102 -10.38 -5.03 -7.19
N GLY A 103 -9.06 -5.15 -7.35
CA GLY A 103 -8.34 -4.45 -8.41
C GLY A 103 -6.82 -4.57 -8.31
N LEU A 104 -6.16 -4.11 -9.36
CA LEU A 104 -4.72 -4.16 -9.54
C LEU A 104 -4.08 -2.84 -9.08
N ALA A 105 -2.98 -2.92 -8.33
CA ALA A 105 -2.25 -1.74 -7.86
C ALA A 105 -1.68 -0.89 -9.01
N ARG A 106 -1.42 -1.51 -10.18
CA ARG A 106 -0.90 -0.85 -11.39
C ARG A 106 -1.97 -0.15 -12.23
N GLU A 107 -3.26 -0.32 -11.89
CA GLU A 107 -4.39 0.23 -12.64
C GLU A 107 -5.54 0.50 -11.67
N LEU A 108 -5.41 1.57 -10.87
CA LEU A 108 -6.41 1.91 -9.86
C LEU A 108 -7.67 2.50 -10.51
N PRO A 109 -8.88 1.97 -10.23
CA PRO A 109 -10.12 2.38 -10.87
C PRO A 109 -10.67 3.70 -10.31
N PHE A 110 -9.80 4.63 -10.02
CA PHE A 110 -10.16 5.92 -9.44
C PHE A 110 -9.63 7.07 -10.29
N ARG A 111 -10.36 8.18 -10.28
CA ARG A 111 -9.91 9.42 -10.93
C ARG A 111 -8.69 10.02 -10.20
N ASP A 112 -7.97 10.87 -10.91
CA ASP A 112 -6.87 11.64 -10.35
C ASP A 112 -7.31 12.44 -9.12
N ARG A 113 -6.43 12.52 -8.12
CA ARG A 113 -6.60 13.34 -6.91
C ARG A 113 -7.91 13.07 -6.14
N TYR A 114 -8.41 11.83 -6.20
CA TYR A 114 -9.68 11.47 -5.55
C TYR A 114 -9.57 11.34 -4.04
N PHE A 115 -8.44 10.86 -3.53
CA PHE A 115 -8.20 10.60 -2.12
C PHE A 115 -7.33 11.70 -1.49
N ASP A 116 -7.65 12.11 -0.27
CA ASP A 116 -6.79 13.01 0.51
C ASP A 116 -5.46 12.32 0.85
N MET A 117 -5.52 11.00 1.13
CA MET A 117 -4.37 10.14 1.38
C MET A 117 -4.51 8.83 0.61
N THR A 118 -3.43 8.40 -0.05
CA THR A 118 -3.26 7.04 -0.54
C THR A 118 -2.06 6.41 0.14
N PHE A 119 -2.15 5.13 0.49
CA PHE A 119 -1.03 4.48 1.16
C PHE A 119 -0.88 3.00 0.81
N THR A 120 0.35 2.49 1.06
CA THR A 120 0.70 1.07 1.06
C THR A 120 1.37 0.69 2.36
N MET A 121 1.15 -0.54 2.83
CA MET A 121 1.85 -1.15 3.97
C MET A 121 2.24 -2.59 3.64
N GLY A 122 3.52 -2.79 3.29
CA GLY A 122 4.04 -4.10 2.90
C GLY A 122 3.54 -4.60 1.55
N VAL A 123 3.38 -3.72 0.58
CA VAL A 123 2.85 -4.02 -0.77
C VAL A 123 3.89 -3.80 -1.86
N LEU A 124 4.59 -2.69 -1.83
CA LEU A 124 5.60 -2.36 -2.85
C LEU A 124 6.78 -3.33 -2.82
N ILE A 125 7.06 -3.93 -1.67
CA ILE A 125 8.04 -5.02 -1.53
C ILE A 125 7.70 -6.26 -2.38
N HIS A 126 6.44 -6.42 -2.80
CA HIS A 126 5.94 -7.53 -3.60
C HIS A 126 5.75 -7.17 -5.07
N GLN A 127 6.14 -5.97 -5.48
CA GLN A 127 6.06 -5.54 -6.86
C GLN A 127 7.42 -5.76 -7.57
N PRO A 128 7.42 -6.35 -8.78
CA PRO A 128 8.66 -6.50 -9.53
C PRO A 128 9.25 -5.12 -9.88
N PRO A 129 10.59 -5.01 -9.97
CA PRO A 129 11.27 -3.73 -10.14
C PRO A 129 10.83 -2.93 -11.37
N ASP A 130 10.44 -3.58 -12.45
CA ASP A 130 9.98 -2.97 -13.70
C ASP A 130 8.52 -2.48 -13.62
N LEU A 131 7.68 -3.11 -12.80
CA LEU A 131 6.30 -2.72 -12.55
C LEU A 131 6.19 -1.60 -11.50
N LEU A 132 7.13 -1.55 -10.58
CA LEU A 132 7.08 -0.68 -9.41
C LEU A 132 6.87 0.81 -9.74
N PRO A 133 7.53 1.40 -10.79
CA PRO A 133 7.26 2.80 -11.15
C PRO A 133 5.82 3.07 -11.57
N LEU A 134 5.16 2.11 -12.23
CA LEU A 134 3.77 2.24 -12.64
C LEU A 134 2.82 2.18 -11.42
N VAL A 135 3.04 1.22 -10.51
CA VAL A 135 2.26 1.12 -9.28
C VAL A 135 2.39 2.40 -8.43
N MET A 136 3.62 2.90 -8.26
CA MET A 136 3.87 4.14 -7.53
C MET A 136 3.21 5.35 -8.21
N ALA A 137 3.20 5.39 -9.56
CA ALA A 137 2.54 6.46 -10.31
C ALA A 137 1.02 6.45 -10.10
N GLU A 138 0.38 5.29 -10.05
CA GLU A 138 -1.05 5.17 -9.77
C GLU A 138 -1.40 5.64 -8.35
N ILE A 139 -0.59 5.26 -7.36
CA ILE A 139 -0.73 5.72 -5.97
C ILE A 139 -0.64 7.25 -5.89
N VAL A 140 0.38 7.84 -6.53
CA VAL A 140 0.56 9.31 -6.58
C VAL A 140 -0.56 9.98 -7.38
N ARG A 141 -0.99 9.39 -8.50
CA ARG A 141 -2.08 9.93 -9.33
C ARG A 141 -3.37 10.08 -8.54
N CYS A 142 -3.76 9.01 -7.84
CA CYS A 142 -5.00 8.98 -7.06
C CYS A 142 -4.96 9.85 -5.81
N SER A 143 -3.77 10.19 -5.28
CA SER A 143 -3.60 11.07 -4.14
C SER A 143 -3.81 12.53 -4.49
N ARG A 144 -4.55 13.25 -3.65
CA ARG A 144 -4.70 14.71 -3.70
C ARG A 144 -3.60 15.39 -2.91
N ARG A 145 -3.23 14.85 -1.75
CA ARG A 145 -2.29 15.52 -0.84
C ARG A 145 -1.25 14.60 -0.23
N TRP A 146 -1.65 13.51 0.41
CA TRP A 146 -0.75 12.67 1.18
C TRP A 146 -0.49 11.34 0.50
N VAL A 147 0.77 10.97 0.36
CA VAL A 147 1.22 9.63 -0.05
C VAL A 147 2.02 9.04 1.10
N LEU A 148 1.50 7.96 1.71
CA LEU A 148 2.21 7.23 2.75
C LEU A 148 2.71 5.89 2.19
N CYS A 149 3.99 5.63 2.36
CA CYS A 149 4.65 4.39 1.99
C CYS A 149 5.22 3.73 3.25
N GLY A 150 4.82 2.50 3.55
CA GLY A 150 5.33 1.72 4.67
C GLY A 150 5.85 0.37 4.18
N GLU A 151 7.19 0.20 4.08
CA GLU A 151 7.80 -0.94 3.41
C GLU A 151 9.09 -1.41 4.12
N TYR A 152 9.58 -2.61 3.78
CA TYR A 152 10.86 -3.10 4.29
C TYR A 152 12.03 -2.36 3.62
N TYR A 153 12.84 -1.71 4.43
CA TYR A 153 13.97 -0.91 3.96
C TYR A 153 15.23 -1.75 3.72
N ALA A 154 15.97 -1.42 2.68
CA ALA A 154 17.37 -1.74 2.48
C ALA A 154 18.04 -0.59 1.70
N GLU A 155 19.34 -0.33 1.91
CA GLU A 155 20.08 0.71 1.19
C GLU A 155 20.17 0.39 -0.31
N THR A 156 20.42 -0.88 -0.63
CA THR A 156 20.45 -1.39 -2.01
C THR A 156 19.29 -2.36 -2.23
N MET A 157 18.79 -2.42 -3.46
CA MET A 157 17.74 -3.38 -3.82
C MET A 157 18.23 -4.80 -3.54
N THR A 158 17.48 -5.51 -2.72
CA THR A 158 17.79 -6.88 -2.32
C THR A 158 16.54 -7.74 -2.51
N GLU A 159 16.65 -8.74 -3.38
CA GLU A 159 15.63 -9.79 -3.46
C GLU A 159 15.79 -10.74 -2.28
N VAL A 160 14.67 -11.10 -1.66
CA VAL A 160 14.61 -12.05 -0.56
C VAL A 160 13.72 -13.21 -0.96
N PRO A 161 14.21 -14.47 -0.90
CA PRO A 161 13.35 -15.64 -1.11
C PRO A 161 12.15 -15.58 -0.15
N TYR A 162 10.94 -15.65 -0.69
CA TYR A 162 9.74 -15.51 0.12
C TYR A 162 8.90 -16.78 0.06
N ARG A 163 8.96 -17.60 1.13
CA ARG A 163 8.15 -18.81 1.28
C ARG A 163 8.24 -19.77 0.06
N GLY A 164 9.45 -19.99 -0.45
CA GLY A 164 9.70 -20.85 -1.60
C GLY A 164 9.54 -20.17 -2.96
N HIS A 165 9.19 -18.91 -3.01
CA HIS A 165 9.06 -18.15 -4.26
C HIS A 165 10.22 -17.16 -4.43
N SER A 166 10.90 -17.21 -5.57
CA SER A 166 11.84 -16.19 -6.03
C SER A 166 11.09 -15.07 -6.75
N GLY A 167 11.64 -13.85 -6.74
CA GLY A 167 11.03 -12.68 -7.37
C GLY A 167 9.71 -12.25 -6.73
N ALA A 168 9.49 -12.56 -5.44
CA ALA A 168 8.24 -12.27 -4.75
C ALA A 168 8.38 -11.29 -3.57
N LEU A 169 9.62 -10.97 -3.16
CA LEU A 169 9.88 -9.98 -2.13
C LEU A 169 11.19 -9.23 -2.41
N PHE A 170 11.10 -7.90 -2.43
CA PHE A 170 12.22 -7.01 -2.67
C PHE A 170 12.29 -5.93 -1.57
N LYS A 171 13.46 -5.80 -0.93
CA LYS A 171 13.73 -4.69 -0.01
C LYS A 171 14.51 -3.61 -0.75
N ARG A 172 14.26 -2.34 -0.47
CA ARG A 172 14.99 -1.21 -1.04
C ARG A 172 14.66 0.10 -0.33
N ASP A 173 15.33 1.20 -0.71
CA ASP A 173 14.92 2.55 -0.31
C ASP A 173 13.74 3.04 -1.17
N PHE A 174 12.51 2.67 -0.77
CA PHE A 174 11.30 3.13 -1.43
C PHE A 174 11.11 4.64 -1.33
N GLY A 175 11.54 5.23 -0.21
CA GLY A 175 11.47 6.68 -0.02
C GLY A 175 12.38 7.44 -0.99
N GLY A 176 13.60 6.95 -1.20
CA GLY A 176 14.51 7.48 -2.23
C GLY A 176 13.95 7.32 -3.64
N LEU A 177 13.31 6.17 -3.91
CA LEU A 177 12.68 5.92 -5.20
C LEU A 177 11.51 6.87 -5.47
N TYR A 178 10.64 7.14 -4.47
CA TYR A 178 9.58 8.16 -4.60
C TYR A 178 10.15 9.53 -4.94
N LYS A 179 11.21 9.96 -4.27
CA LYS A 179 11.87 11.26 -4.55
C LYS A 179 12.47 11.33 -5.95
N THR A 180 12.98 10.21 -6.47
CA THR A 180 13.57 10.14 -7.81
C THR A 180 12.50 10.17 -8.89
N LEU A 181 11.43 9.41 -8.72
CA LEU A 181 10.37 9.29 -9.72
C LEU A 181 9.40 10.48 -9.71
N PHE A 182 9.19 11.09 -8.55
CA PHE A 182 8.23 12.17 -8.31
C PHE A 182 8.91 13.31 -7.53
N PRO A 183 9.80 14.08 -8.18
CA PRO A 183 10.59 15.11 -7.51
C PRO A 183 9.74 16.25 -6.94
N GLU A 184 8.49 16.38 -7.37
CA GLU A 184 7.51 17.31 -6.83
C GLU A 184 6.99 16.93 -5.43
N LEU A 185 7.15 15.67 -5.01
CA LEU A 185 6.73 15.22 -3.69
C LEU A 185 7.70 15.69 -2.60
N LYS A 186 7.18 16.32 -1.58
CA LYS A 186 7.95 16.75 -0.40
C LYS A 186 7.87 15.68 0.68
N LEU A 187 9.00 15.09 1.06
CA LEU A 187 9.06 14.21 2.25
C LEU A 187 8.81 15.05 3.51
N VAL A 188 7.74 14.77 4.22
CA VAL A 188 7.35 15.50 5.45
C VAL A 188 7.59 14.70 6.72
N LYS A 189 7.64 13.37 6.63
CA LYS A 189 7.94 12.51 7.78
C LYS A 189 8.58 11.20 7.33
N LYS A 190 9.61 10.75 8.05
CA LYS A 190 10.16 9.40 8.00
C LYS A 190 10.02 8.78 9.40
N GLY A 191 9.68 7.50 9.48
CA GLY A 191 9.50 6.79 10.74
C GLY A 191 9.84 5.31 10.63
N PHE A 192 9.81 4.62 11.77
CA PHE A 192 10.01 3.18 11.84
C PHE A 192 8.94 2.57 12.75
N LEU A 193 8.31 1.51 12.31
CA LEU A 193 7.26 0.78 12.99
C LEU A 193 7.78 -0.62 13.33
N SER A 194 8.08 -0.84 14.60
CA SER A 194 8.72 -2.07 15.05
C SER A 194 7.72 -3.20 15.33
N ARG A 195 8.21 -4.44 15.36
CA ARG A 195 7.44 -5.62 15.79
C ARG A 195 6.90 -5.48 17.22
N LYS A 196 7.65 -4.83 18.11
CA LYS A 196 7.17 -4.55 19.48
C LYS A 196 5.92 -3.67 19.51
N ALA A 197 5.75 -2.82 18.49
CA ALA A 197 4.59 -1.96 18.32
C ALA A 197 3.45 -2.61 17.47
N GLY A 198 3.56 -3.92 17.13
CA GLY A 198 2.56 -4.65 16.36
C GLY A 198 2.70 -4.51 14.84
N TRP A 199 3.91 -4.23 14.34
CA TRP A 199 4.24 -4.12 12.92
C TRP A 199 5.34 -5.11 12.54
N ASP A 200 5.74 -5.14 11.27
CA ASP A 200 6.74 -6.06 10.73
C ASP A 200 8.11 -5.41 10.49
N ASP A 201 8.56 -4.50 11.37
CA ASP A 201 9.79 -3.71 11.21
C ASP A 201 9.78 -2.90 9.88
N VAL A 202 8.75 -2.09 9.74
CA VAL A 202 8.44 -1.30 8.55
C VAL A 202 9.02 0.11 8.66
N THR A 203 9.75 0.57 7.66
CA THR A 203 10.11 1.98 7.52
C THR A 203 8.98 2.70 6.80
N THR A 204 8.59 3.87 7.30
CA THR A 204 7.52 4.69 6.73
C THR A 204 8.05 6.00 6.19
N TRP A 205 7.50 6.45 5.06
CA TRP A 205 7.73 7.75 4.44
C TRP A 205 6.39 8.38 4.11
N LEU A 206 6.14 9.55 4.65
CA LEU A 206 4.98 10.37 4.30
C LEU A 206 5.42 11.52 3.42
N PHE A 207 4.79 11.62 2.27
CA PHE A 207 5.03 12.70 1.32
C PHE A 207 3.81 13.60 1.21
N GLU A 208 4.06 14.90 1.02
CA GLU A 208 3.07 15.88 0.62
C GLU A 208 3.17 16.15 -0.88
N LYS A 209 2.06 16.02 -1.57
CA LYS A 209 1.91 16.36 -2.98
C LYS A 209 1.49 17.84 -3.09
N PRO A 210 2.09 18.62 -3.99
CA PRO A 210 1.73 20.03 -4.14
C PRO A 210 0.25 20.19 -4.50
N SER A 211 -0.32 21.28 -3.99
CA SER A 211 -1.66 21.72 -4.37
C SER A 211 -1.62 22.06 -5.85
N GLY A 212 -2.42 21.39 -6.68
CA GLY A 212 -2.61 21.69 -8.10
C GLY A 212 -3.90 22.44 -8.28
#